data_c79bbb0ee2a7247ab4f8194563e58037
#
_entry.id   c79bbb0ee2a7247ab4f8194563e58037
#
_cell.length_a   1.000
_cell.length_b   1.000
_cell.length_c   1.000
_cell.angle_alpha   90.00
_cell.angle_beta   90.00
_cell.angle_gamma   90.00
#
_symmetry.space_group_name_H-M   'P 1'
#
loop_
_entity.id
_entity.type
_entity.pdbx_description
1 polymer ?
#
loop_
_entity_poly.entity_id
_entity_poly.type
_entity_poly.pdbx_seq_one_letter_code
_entity_poly.pdbx_strand_id
1 'polypeptide(L)'
;MLRKIQPIITIILGAAIYAFGLTYFVVPHHLFEGGATGVTLITYYLFKIPVSLMNLLINIPLFILAWKIFGPKTLYSSLLGTFSLSVWLAVFERIPLQFDLQGDLIIVSLVSGVLLGIGLGVIFNAGGTTGGSDIVARILNKYTNISIGKLLFGIDFFILMLILILFQDLRLVTYTPVSYTHLRAHETRGNL
;
A
#
# COMPACT_ATOMS: atom_id res chain seq x y z
N MET A 1 4.10 11.39 -28.13
CA MET A 1 4.37 10.06 -27.54
C MET A 1 4.88 10.14 -26.10
N LEU A 2 5.85 10.98 -25.80
CA LEU A 2 6.45 11.14 -24.45
C LEU A 2 5.43 11.46 -23.32
N ARG A 3 4.44 12.33 -23.55
CA ARG A 3 3.40 12.68 -22.56
C ARG A 3 2.49 11.51 -22.11
N LYS A 4 2.38 10.43 -22.91
CA LYS A 4 1.60 9.25 -22.54
C LYS A 4 2.42 8.18 -21.81
N ILE A 5 3.74 8.18 -22.00
CA ILE A 5 4.66 7.19 -21.42
C ILE A 5 5.11 7.64 -20.02
N GLN A 6 5.23 8.94 -19.81
CA GLN A 6 5.67 9.52 -18.53
C GLN A 6 4.87 9.02 -17.32
N PRO A 7 3.52 9.03 -17.29
CA PRO A 7 2.79 8.54 -16.13
C PRO A 7 3.00 7.04 -15.89
N ILE A 8 3.17 6.24 -16.94
CA ILE A 8 3.44 4.81 -16.82
C ILE A 8 4.77 4.56 -16.11
N ILE A 9 5.84 5.22 -16.56
CA ILE A 9 7.17 5.12 -15.94
C ILE A 9 7.12 5.59 -14.50
N THR A 10 6.43 6.70 -14.22
CA THR A 10 6.29 7.25 -12.87
C THR A 10 5.59 6.27 -11.93
N ILE A 11 4.52 5.59 -12.38
CA ILE A 11 3.82 4.57 -11.61
C ILE A 11 4.75 3.39 -11.32
N ILE A 12 5.51 2.92 -12.31
CA ILE A 12 6.44 1.79 -12.15
C ILE A 12 7.55 2.13 -11.15
N LEU A 13 8.12 3.33 -11.22
CA LEU A 13 9.14 3.79 -10.28
C LEU A 13 8.59 3.98 -8.86
N GLY A 14 7.40 4.57 -8.73
CA GLY A 14 6.73 4.69 -7.44
C GLY A 14 6.44 3.34 -6.81
N ALA A 15 6.00 2.37 -7.62
CA ALA A 15 5.77 0.98 -7.17
C ALA A 15 7.07 0.30 -6.73
N ALA A 16 8.20 0.57 -7.39
CA ALA A 16 9.52 0.06 -6.99
C ALA A 16 9.94 0.61 -5.61
N ILE A 17 9.80 1.93 -5.39
CA ILE A 17 10.13 2.57 -4.11
C ILE A 17 9.26 2.00 -2.98
N TYR A 18 7.95 1.87 -3.23
CA TYR A 18 7.01 1.31 -2.27
C TYR A 18 7.35 -0.15 -1.93
N ALA A 19 7.54 -1.00 -2.96
CA ALA A 19 7.89 -2.40 -2.77
C ALA A 19 9.22 -2.59 -2.02
N PHE A 20 10.21 -1.73 -2.29
CA PHE A 20 11.49 -1.73 -1.59
C PHE A 20 11.29 -1.45 -0.08
N GLY A 21 10.55 -0.41 0.27
CA GLY A 21 10.22 -0.08 1.66
C GLY A 21 9.49 -1.22 2.36
N LEU A 22 8.50 -1.82 1.69
CA LEU A 22 7.71 -2.92 2.25
C LEU A 22 8.57 -4.18 2.49
N THR A 23 9.33 -4.60 1.48
CA THR A 23 10.07 -5.88 1.52
C THR A 23 11.24 -5.84 2.50
N TYR A 24 11.98 -4.73 2.56
CA TYR A 24 13.22 -4.68 3.33
C TYR A 24 13.10 -4.01 4.70
N PHE A 25 12.03 -3.27 4.97
CA PHE A 25 11.85 -2.60 6.26
C PHE A 25 10.60 -3.08 7.00
N VAL A 26 9.46 -3.22 6.34
CA VAL A 26 8.22 -3.62 7.00
C VAL A 26 8.20 -5.11 7.32
N VAL A 27 8.40 -5.96 6.29
CA VAL A 27 8.29 -7.42 6.42
C VAL A 27 9.30 -8.02 7.41
N PRO A 28 10.63 -7.70 7.37
CA PRO A 28 11.60 -8.30 8.26
C PRO A 28 11.42 -7.92 9.73
N HIS A 29 10.88 -6.72 10.00
CA HIS A 29 10.67 -6.23 11.35
C HIS A 29 9.26 -6.47 11.89
N HIS A 30 8.48 -7.29 11.19
CA HIS A 30 7.09 -7.62 11.54
C HIS A 30 6.20 -6.39 11.73
N LEU A 31 6.51 -5.30 11.06
CA LEU A 31 5.64 -4.12 11.06
C LEU A 31 4.39 -4.40 10.22
N PHE A 32 3.34 -3.66 10.49
CA PHE A 32 2.10 -3.73 9.74
C PHE A 32 1.82 -2.41 9.04
N GLU A 33 1.02 -2.51 8.03
CA GLU A 33 0.45 -1.39 7.30
C GLU A 33 -1.06 -1.52 7.31
N GLY A 34 -1.78 -0.45 7.07
CA GLY A 34 -3.22 -0.53 6.92
C GLY A 34 -3.64 -0.98 5.53
N GLY A 35 -4.93 -0.89 5.29
CA GLY A 35 -5.49 -1.18 3.97
C GLY A 35 -5.30 -2.62 3.51
N ALA A 36 -5.38 -2.80 2.19
CA ALA A 36 -5.25 -4.12 1.59
C ALA A 36 -3.84 -4.71 1.79
N THR A 37 -2.81 -3.87 1.84
CA THR A 37 -1.44 -4.31 2.13
C THR A 37 -1.34 -4.90 3.54
N GLY A 38 -2.05 -4.33 4.52
CA GLY A 38 -2.15 -4.91 5.86
C GLY A 38 -2.74 -6.33 5.84
N VAL A 39 -3.75 -6.56 5.02
CA VAL A 39 -4.32 -7.91 4.84
C VAL A 39 -3.29 -8.85 4.20
N THR A 40 -2.50 -8.39 3.22
CA THR A 40 -1.43 -9.21 2.63
C THR A 40 -0.35 -9.58 3.66
N LEU A 41 0.00 -8.65 4.54
CA LEU A 41 0.95 -8.89 5.61
C LEU A 41 0.42 -9.89 6.65
N ILE A 42 -0.85 -9.77 7.04
CA ILE A 42 -1.51 -10.76 7.92
C ILE A 42 -1.39 -12.16 7.32
N THR A 43 -1.72 -12.33 6.04
CA THR A 43 -1.64 -13.63 5.36
C THR A 43 -0.21 -14.13 5.23
N TYR A 44 0.75 -13.23 5.01
CA TYR A 44 2.17 -13.58 4.99
C TYR A 44 2.65 -14.09 6.36
N TYR A 45 2.30 -13.40 7.45
CA TYR A 45 2.76 -13.79 8.78
C TYR A 45 2.10 -15.09 9.28
N LEU A 46 0.81 -15.30 8.99
CA LEU A 46 0.07 -16.48 9.42
C LEU A 46 0.33 -17.71 8.53
N PHE A 47 0.33 -17.53 7.23
CA PHE A 47 0.32 -18.64 6.26
C PHE A 47 1.57 -18.70 5.38
N LYS A 48 2.50 -17.76 5.52
CA LYS A 48 3.72 -17.65 4.69
C LYS A 48 3.43 -17.50 3.19
N ILE A 49 2.27 -16.99 2.83
CA ILE A 49 1.92 -16.69 1.43
C ILE A 49 2.69 -15.43 1.00
N PRO A 50 3.44 -15.46 -0.13
CA PRO A 50 4.18 -14.28 -0.60
C PRO A 50 3.29 -13.04 -0.72
N VAL A 51 3.80 -11.89 -0.24
CA VAL A 51 3.07 -10.61 -0.27
C VAL A 51 2.70 -10.24 -1.71
N SER A 52 3.62 -10.49 -2.66
CA SER A 52 3.42 -10.27 -4.10
C SER A 52 2.19 -11.03 -4.65
N LEU A 53 2.06 -12.31 -4.30
CA LEU A 53 0.95 -13.15 -4.76
C LEU A 53 -0.36 -12.71 -4.13
N MET A 54 -0.37 -12.50 -2.81
CA MET A 54 -1.59 -12.13 -2.09
C MET A 54 -2.09 -10.74 -2.50
N ASN A 55 -1.17 -9.81 -2.79
CA ASN A 55 -1.53 -8.50 -3.33
C ASN A 55 -2.30 -8.62 -4.65
N LEU A 56 -1.89 -9.50 -5.56
CA LEU A 56 -2.65 -9.76 -6.79
C LEU A 56 -4.01 -10.38 -6.50
N LEU A 57 -4.07 -11.42 -5.67
CA LEU A 57 -5.30 -12.16 -5.39
C LEU A 57 -6.39 -11.28 -4.77
N ILE A 58 -6.03 -10.45 -3.78
CA ILE A 58 -6.98 -9.53 -3.12
C ILE A 58 -7.52 -8.49 -4.13
N ASN A 59 -6.70 -8.08 -5.08
CA ASN A 59 -7.09 -7.07 -6.05
C ASN A 59 -8.00 -7.60 -7.18
N ILE A 60 -8.02 -8.90 -7.47
CA ILE A 60 -8.89 -9.48 -8.51
C ILE A 60 -10.36 -9.09 -8.32
N PRO A 61 -11.02 -9.40 -7.18
CA PRO A 61 -12.41 -9.03 -6.98
C PRO A 61 -12.63 -7.50 -6.99
N LEU A 62 -11.66 -6.74 -6.47
CA LEU A 62 -11.72 -5.28 -6.45
C LEU A 62 -11.66 -4.69 -7.87
N PHE A 63 -10.87 -5.27 -8.76
CA PHE A 63 -10.81 -4.86 -10.17
C PHE A 63 -12.14 -5.13 -10.90
N ILE A 64 -12.78 -6.26 -10.63
CA ILE A 64 -14.09 -6.57 -11.21
C ILE A 64 -15.13 -5.53 -10.77
N LEU A 65 -15.11 -5.17 -9.48
CA LEU A 65 -15.98 -4.13 -8.92
C LEU A 65 -15.65 -2.75 -9.50
N ALA A 66 -14.38 -2.38 -9.56
CA ALA A 66 -13.94 -1.11 -10.11
C ALA A 66 -14.34 -0.96 -11.58
N TRP A 67 -14.20 -2.02 -12.37
CA TRP A 67 -14.61 -2.04 -13.77
C TRP A 67 -16.11 -1.80 -13.92
N LYS A 68 -16.92 -2.51 -13.16
CA LYS A 68 -18.38 -2.38 -13.22
C LYS A 68 -18.86 -0.99 -12.79
N ILE A 69 -18.17 -0.34 -11.83
CA ILE A 69 -18.63 0.90 -11.21
C ILE A 69 -18.05 2.15 -11.90
N PHE A 70 -16.79 2.13 -12.30
CA PHE A 70 -16.05 3.29 -12.83
C PHE A 70 -15.66 3.17 -14.30
N GLY A 71 -15.80 1.99 -14.89
CA GLY A 71 -15.46 1.74 -16.29
C GLY A 71 -13.97 1.46 -16.54
N PRO A 72 -13.59 1.29 -17.84
CA PRO A 72 -12.29 0.74 -18.23
C PRO A 72 -11.08 1.66 -17.95
N LYS A 73 -11.25 2.98 -17.96
CA LYS A 73 -10.14 3.93 -17.76
C LYS A 73 -9.56 3.83 -16.36
N THR A 74 -10.41 3.77 -15.34
CA THR A 74 -9.98 3.62 -13.94
C THR A 74 -9.36 2.25 -13.69
N LEU A 75 -9.92 1.21 -14.32
CA LEU A 75 -9.37 -0.13 -14.26
C LEU A 75 -7.93 -0.18 -14.78
N TYR A 76 -7.64 0.44 -15.93
CA TYR A 76 -6.29 0.41 -16.52
C TYR A 76 -5.22 1.00 -15.59
N SER A 77 -5.49 2.16 -14.98
CA SER A 77 -4.54 2.79 -14.05
C SER A 77 -4.34 1.99 -12.76
N SER A 78 -5.42 1.35 -12.28
CA SER A 78 -5.36 0.46 -11.11
C SER A 78 -4.58 -0.82 -11.42
N LEU A 79 -4.85 -1.45 -12.55
CA LEU A 79 -4.12 -2.65 -12.99
C LEU A 79 -2.63 -2.37 -13.14
N LEU A 80 -2.28 -1.25 -13.79
CA LEU A 80 -0.88 -0.88 -13.98
C LEU A 80 -0.14 -0.73 -12.65
N GLY A 81 -0.72 0.00 -11.70
CA GLY A 81 -0.08 0.22 -10.40
C GLY A 81 0.04 -1.06 -9.58
N THR A 82 -1.05 -1.82 -9.45
CA THR A 82 -1.05 -3.08 -8.68
C THR A 82 -0.14 -4.13 -9.30
N PHE A 83 -0.17 -4.27 -10.63
CA PHE A 83 0.70 -5.23 -11.32
C PHE A 83 2.17 -4.84 -11.17
N SER A 84 2.51 -3.56 -11.37
CA SER A 84 3.87 -3.07 -11.17
C SER A 84 4.35 -3.30 -9.73
N LEU A 85 3.49 -3.03 -8.73
CA LEU A 85 3.79 -3.28 -7.33
C LEU A 85 4.06 -4.78 -7.08
N SER A 86 3.18 -5.66 -7.55
CA SER A 86 3.34 -7.10 -7.36
C SER A 86 4.59 -7.66 -8.04
N VAL A 87 4.94 -7.15 -9.22
CA VAL A 87 6.19 -7.52 -9.91
C VAL A 87 7.41 -7.11 -9.10
N TRP A 88 7.45 -5.86 -8.60
CA TRP A 88 8.57 -5.41 -7.78
C TRP A 88 8.67 -6.13 -6.44
N LEU A 89 7.55 -6.43 -5.79
CA LEU A 89 7.53 -7.27 -4.60
C LEU A 89 8.13 -8.65 -4.90
N ALA A 90 7.68 -9.30 -5.98
CA ALA A 90 8.21 -10.61 -6.37
C ALA A 90 9.70 -10.59 -6.72
N VAL A 91 10.20 -9.48 -7.28
CA VAL A 91 11.64 -9.29 -7.55
C VAL A 91 12.40 -9.13 -6.23
N PHE A 92 11.96 -8.24 -5.35
CA PHE A 92 12.65 -7.96 -4.10
C PHE A 92 12.56 -9.12 -3.09
N GLU A 93 11.46 -9.87 -3.06
CA GLU A 93 11.32 -11.09 -2.26
C GLU A 93 12.39 -12.15 -2.58
N ARG A 94 12.98 -12.11 -3.79
CA ARG A 94 14.03 -13.03 -4.24
C ARG A 94 15.45 -12.51 -3.97
N ILE A 95 15.61 -11.25 -3.65
CA ILE A 95 16.92 -10.62 -3.43
C ILE A 95 17.11 -10.50 -1.91
N PRO A 96 18.00 -11.29 -1.27
CA PRO A 96 18.20 -11.27 0.17
C PRO A 96 19.08 -10.07 0.58
N LEU A 97 18.52 -8.87 0.63
CA LEU A 97 19.19 -7.70 1.23
C LEU A 97 18.75 -7.56 2.69
N GLN A 98 19.71 -7.29 3.57
CA GLN A 98 19.44 -7.00 4.98
C GLN A 98 20.01 -5.64 5.32
N PHE A 99 19.19 -4.80 5.91
CA PHE A 99 19.60 -3.49 6.43
C PHE A 99 19.59 -3.57 7.96
N ASP A 100 20.78 -3.60 8.56
CA ASP A 100 20.90 -3.59 10.02
C ASP A 100 20.73 -2.14 10.53
N LEU A 101 19.54 -1.84 11.04
CA LEU A 101 19.22 -0.59 11.71
C LEU A 101 19.31 -0.76 13.24
N GLN A 102 20.18 -1.66 13.73
CA GLN A 102 20.44 -1.92 15.15
C GLN A 102 19.17 -2.32 15.95
N GLY A 103 18.15 -2.84 15.25
CA GLY A 103 16.89 -3.25 15.87
C GLY A 103 16.01 -2.10 16.39
N ASP A 104 16.34 -0.85 16.08
CA ASP A 104 15.53 0.30 16.49
C ASP A 104 14.26 0.39 15.61
N LEU A 105 13.15 -0.11 16.16
CA LEU A 105 11.84 -0.12 15.49
C LEU A 105 11.32 1.29 15.16
N ILE A 106 11.74 2.32 15.89
CA ILE A 106 11.33 3.70 15.59
C ILE A 106 12.01 4.17 14.31
N ILE A 107 13.32 3.93 14.18
CA ILE A 107 14.07 4.27 12.96
C ILE A 107 13.53 3.48 11.77
N VAL A 108 13.30 2.18 11.93
CA VAL A 108 12.72 1.33 10.88
C VAL A 108 11.36 1.84 10.45
N SER A 109 10.48 2.20 11.40
CA SER A 109 9.14 2.72 11.11
C SER A 109 9.19 4.07 10.37
N LEU A 110 10.11 4.95 10.75
CA LEU A 110 10.33 6.23 10.07
C LEU A 110 10.81 6.03 8.63
N VAL A 111 11.83 5.20 8.43
CA VAL A 111 12.40 4.94 7.10
C VAL A 111 11.37 4.26 6.21
N SER A 112 10.69 3.23 6.71
CA SER A 112 9.63 2.56 5.94
C SER A 112 8.50 3.51 5.60
N GLY A 113 8.02 4.32 6.56
CA GLY A 113 6.95 5.30 6.35
C GLY A 113 7.30 6.33 5.29
N VAL A 114 8.54 6.83 5.27
CA VAL A 114 9.01 7.76 4.24
C VAL A 114 9.05 7.09 2.86
N LEU A 115 9.60 5.87 2.76
CA LEU A 115 9.68 5.14 1.48
C LEU A 115 8.30 4.80 0.94
N LEU A 116 7.41 4.25 1.78
CA LEU A 116 6.04 3.93 1.40
C LEU A 116 5.27 5.19 1.01
N GLY A 117 5.41 6.28 1.77
CA GLY A 117 4.78 7.57 1.48
C GLY A 117 5.24 8.18 0.16
N ILE A 118 6.54 8.19 -0.11
CA ILE A 118 7.08 8.66 -1.38
C ILE A 118 6.58 7.79 -2.53
N GLY A 119 6.68 6.45 -2.40
CA GLY A 119 6.25 5.52 -3.43
C GLY A 119 4.77 5.71 -3.78
N LEU A 120 3.90 5.76 -2.77
CA LEU A 120 2.46 5.96 -2.94
C LEU A 120 2.14 7.34 -3.52
N GLY A 121 2.78 8.41 -3.02
CA GLY A 121 2.61 9.77 -3.52
C GLY A 121 3.00 9.90 -4.99
N VAL A 122 4.09 9.25 -5.42
CA VAL A 122 4.52 9.20 -6.82
C VAL A 122 3.49 8.49 -7.70
N ILE A 123 2.95 7.35 -7.24
CA ILE A 123 1.90 6.59 -7.95
C ILE A 123 0.64 7.45 -8.11
N PHE A 124 0.16 8.07 -7.04
CA PHE A 124 -1.07 8.88 -7.07
C PHE A 124 -0.92 10.14 -7.91
N ASN A 125 0.21 10.82 -7.84
CA ASN A 125 0.48 11.99 -8.66
C ASN A 125 0.49 11.66 -10.17
N ALA A 126 0.86 10.43 -10.53
CA ALA A 126 0.77 9.94 -11.91
C ALA A 126 -0.63 9.45 -12.32
N GLY A 127 -1.64 9.57 -11.43
CA GLY A 127 -3.01 9.09 -11.66
C GLY A 127 -3.18 7.57 -11.51
N GLY A 128 -2.17 6.89 -10.96
CA GLY A 128 -2.23 5.47 -10.62
C GLY A 128 -2.89 5.21 -9.27
N THR A 129 -2.95 3.94 -8.89
CA THR A 129 -3.34 3.46 -7.56
C THR A 129 -2.67 2.11 -7.32
N THR A 130 -2.37 1.80 -6.07
CA THR A 130 -1.85 0.48 -5.68
C THR A 130 -2.93 -0.60 -5.67
N GLY A 131 -4.18 -0.22 -5.94
CA GLY A 131 -5.33 -1.11 -5.79
C GLY A 131 -5.85 -1.12 -4.34
N GLY A 132 -6.43 -2.25 -3.94
CA GLY A 132 -6.78 -2.49 -2.56
C GLY A 132 -7.75 -1.49 -1.95
N SER A 133 -7.40 -0.95 -0.79
CA SER A 133 -8.22 0.00 -0.03
C SER A 133 -8.58 1.27 -0.81
N ASP A 134 -7.73 1.71 -1.74
CA ASP A 134 -8.02 2.86 -2.60
C ASP A 134 -9.27 2.63 -3.44
N ILE A 135 -9.40 1.44 -4.00
CA ILE A 135 -10.57 1.06 -4.80
C ILE A 135 -11.81 1.01 -3.90
N VAL A 136 -11.69 0.39 -2.73
CA VAL A 136 -12.78 0.31 -1.75
C VAL A 136 -13.23 1.69 -1.31
N ALA A 137 -12.29 2.57 -0.96
CA ALA A 137 -12.60 3.94 -0.56
C ALA A 137 -13.26 4.74 -1.68
N ARG A 138 -12.80 4.60 -2.93
CA ARG A 138 -13.45 5.24 -4.10
C ARG A 138 -14.86 4.71 -4.34
N ILE A 139 -15.08 3.41 -4.18
CA ILE A 139 -16.42 2.81 -4.29
C ILE A 139 -17.34 3.37 -3.21
N LEU A 140 -16.90 3.34 -1.97
CA LEU A 140 -17.69 3.88 -0.85
C LEU A 140 -17.97 5.39 -1.00
N ASN A 141 -16.97 6.18 -1.43
CA ASN A 141 -17.15 7.60 -1.69
C ASN A 141 -18.24 7.88 -2.72
N LYS A 142 -18.38 7.04 -3.75
CA LYS A 142 -19.43 7.18 -4.76
C LYS A 142 -20.85 7.00 -4.19
N TYR A 143 -21.01 6.18 -3.15
CA TYR A 143 -22.31 5.87 -2.55
C TYR A 143 -22.58 6.61 -1.23
N THR A 144 -21.51 7.18 -0.64
CA THR A 144 -21.61 7.88 0.63
C THR A 144 -21.01 9.26 0.47
N ASN A 145 -21.48 10.33 0.77
CA ASN A 145 -20.87 11.66 0.64
C ASN A 145 -19.65 11.88 1.58
N ILE A 146 -18.94 10.80 1.92
CA ILE A 146 -17.77 10.81 2.82
C ILE A 146 -16.51 10.95 1.97
N SER A 147 -15.60 11.84 2.35
CA SER A 147 -14.33 12.03 1.60
C SER A 147 -13.46 10.78 1.60
N ILE A 148 -12.74 10.54 0.49
CA ILE A 148 -11.87 9.38 0.31
C ILE A 148 -10.89 9.22 1.47
N GLY A 149 -10.26 10.32 1.92
CA GLY A 149 -9.31 10.28 3.05
C GLY A 149 -9.93 9.81 4.37
N LYS A 150 -11.20 10.16 4.66
CA LYS A 150 -11.90 9.64 5.85
C LYS A 150 -12.20 8.16 5.72
N LEU A 151 -12.56 7.71 4.51
CA LEU A 151 -12.84 6.30 4.23
C LEU A 151 -11.57 5.45 4.33
N LEU A 152 -10.46 5.92 3.75
CA LEU A 152 -9.15 5.26 3.89
C LEU A 152 -8.77 5.14 5.37
N PHE A 153 -8.87 6.23 6.12
CA PHE A 153 -8.58 6.17 7.56
C PHE A 153 -9.45 5.16 8.30
N GLY A 154 -10.75 5.10 8.00
CA GLY A 154 -11.65 4.13 8.63
C GLY A 154 -11.29 2.68 8.29
N ILE A 155 -10.94 2.41 7.01
CA ILE A 155 -10.50 1.09 6.56
C ILE A 155 -9.19 0.70 7.26
N ASP A 156 -8.23 1.61 7.29
CA ASP A 156 -6.93 1.39 7.92
C ASP A 156 -7.07 1.14 9.42
N PHE A 157 -7.88 1.96 10.10
CA PHE A 157 -8.17 1.79 11.52
C PHE A 157 -8.81 0.43 11.81
N PHE A 158 -9.77 0.00 10.99
CA PHE A 158 -10.40 -1.30 11.13
C PHE A 158 -9.40 -2.45 10.98
N ILE A 159 -8.52 -2.37 9.98
CA ILE A 159 -7.49 -3.39 9.74
C ILE A 159 -6.46 -3.41 10.88
N LEU A 160 -6.04 -2.25 11.39
CA LEU A 160 -5.15 -2.17 12.54
C LEU A 160 -5.77 -2.76 13.81
N MET A 161 -7.07 -2.54 14.04
CA MET A 161 -7.80 -3.18 15.13
C MET A 161 -7.85 -4.70 14.96
N LEU A 162 -8.08 -5.19 13.75
CA LEU A 162 -8.04 -6.61 13.44
C LEU A 162 -6.66 -7.22 13.72
N ILE A 163 -5.58 -6.53 13.31
CA ILE A 163 -4.20 -6.93 13.59
C ILE A 163 -3.96 -7.03 15.10
N LEU A 164 -4.39 -6.02 15.85
CA LEU A 164 -4.26 -6.02 17.31
C LEU A 164 -4.94 -7.22 17.96
N ILE A 165 -6.14 -7.57 17.50
CA ILE A 165 -6.90 -8.72 18.03
C ILE A 165 -6.22 -10.04 17.67
N LEU A 166 -5.70 -10.18 16.45
CA LEU A 166 -5.09 -11.42 15.96
C LEU A 166 -3.72 -11.69 16.58
N PHE A 167 -2.89 -10.66 16.70
CA PHE A 167 -1.50 -10.82 17.14
C PHE A 167 -1.28 -10.50 18.62
N GLN A 168 -2.23 -9.83 19.28
CA GLN A 168 -2.20 -9.46 20.71
C GLN A 168 -0.89 -8.75 21.14
N ASP A 169 -0.15 -8.15 20.20
CA ASP A 169 1.09 -7.45 20.46
C ASP A 169 0.90 -5.94 20.24
N LEU A 170 0.80 -5.22 21.35
CA LEU A 170 0.66 -3.76 21.36
C LEU A 170 1.84 -3.04 20.70
N ARG A 171 3.04 -3.64 20.73
CA ARG A 171 4.23 -3.01 20.13
C ARG A 171 4.07 -2.89 18.62
N LEU A 172 3.58 -3.93 17.95
CA LEU A 172 3.37 -3.95 16.50
C LEU A 172 2.39 -2.85 16.06
N VAL A 173 1.34 -2.62 16.85
CA VAL A 173 0.33 -1.60 16.56
C VAL A 173 0.83 -0.19 16.87
N THR A 174 1.66 -0.02 17.91
CA THR A 174 2.17 1.31 18.31
C THR A 174 3.13 1.89 17.29
N TYR A 175 3.95 1.07 16.64
CA TYR A 175 4.91 1.52 15.61
C TYR A 175 4.27 1.73 14.22
N THR A 176 3.14 1.13 13.95
CA THR A 176 2.41 1.28 12.68
C THR A 176 1.90 2.71 12.43
N PRO A 177 1.31 3.46 13.41
CA PRO A 177 0.87 4.84 13.22
C PRO A 177 1.98 5.81 12.83
N VAL A 178 3.23 5.55 13.22
CA VAL A 178 4.37 6.40 12.88
C VAL A 178 4.60 6.40 11.36
N SER A 179 4.43 5.25 10.70
CA SER A 179 4.45 5.15 9.23
C SER A 179 3.31 5.96 8.59
N TYR A 180 2.14 6.00 9.22
CA TYR A 180 0.93 6.63 8.68
C TYR A 180 0.90 8.15 8.72
N THR A 181 1.46 8.77 9.75
CA THR A 181 1.47 10.23 9.88
C THR A 181 2.25 10.88 8.75
N HIS A 182 3.29 10.22 8.23
CA HIS A 182 4.06 10.69 7.08
C HIS A 182 3.34 10.50 5.73
N LEU A 183 2.59 9.41 5.55
CA LEU A 183 1.78 9.16 4.35
C LEU A 183 0.72 10.26 4.14
N ARG A 184 0.03 10.68 5.19
CA ARG A 184 -1.03 11.70 5.11
C ARG A 184 -0.54 13.11 4.85
N ALA A 185 0.64 13.47 5.32
CA ALA A 185 1.20 14.80 5.10
C ALA A 185 1.45 15.08 3.59
N HIS A 186 1.67 14.04 2.79
CA HIS A 186 1.84 14.17 1.33
C HIS A 186 0.53 14.19 0.55
N GLU A 187 -0.51 13.47 0.99
CA GLU A 187 -1.81 13.44 0.30
C GLU A 187 -2.58 14.77 0.43
N THR A 188 -2.47 15.45 1.56
CA THR A 188 -3.16 16.72 1.79
C THR A 188 -2.59 17.89 0.98
N ARG A 189 -1.35 17.82 0.50
CA ARG A 189 -0.75 18.84 -0.36
C ARG A 189 -1.07 18.70 -1.86
N GLY A 190 -1.57 17.55 -2.28
CA GLY A 190 -1.93 17.30 -3.69
C GLY A 190 -3.36 17.71 -4.07
N ASN A 191 -4.19 18.20 -3.11
CA ASN A 191 -5.60 18.56 -3.31
C ASN A 191 -5.90 20.06 -3.07
N LEU A 192 -4.88 20.94 -3.16
CA LEU A 192 -5.05 22.41 -3.21
C LEU A 192 -4.75 22.98 -4.58
#